data_fe7088f3b02718b41257b71d858a156f
#
_entry.id   fe7088f3b02718b41257b71d858a156f
#
_cell.length_a   1.000
_cell.length_b   1.000
_cell.length_c   1.000
_cell.angle_alpha   90.00
_cell.angle_beta   90.00
_cell.angle_gamma   90.00
#
_symmetry.space_group_name_H-M   'P 1'
#
loop_
_entity.id
_entity.type
_entity.pdbx_description
1 polymer ?
#
loop_
_entity_poly.entity_id
_entity_poly.type
_entity_poly.pdbx_seq_one_letter_code
_entity_poly.pdbx_strand_id
1 'polypeptide(L)'
;MKKIIVKSIGFFLNTSALVAPEWSADYAFNLLGRVRRTGISEKGKKFFKQATQHNIELKQHTAVLHQWGNGPKKILFLHGWESNSQRWLPYYNLLKKEQYTVYALDAPGHG
;
A
#
# COMPACT_ATOMS: atom_id res chain seq x y z
N MET A 1 -21.60 -12.65 -0.57
CA MET A 1 -21.25 -12.48 0.84
C MET A 1 -20.66 -11.12 1.19
N LYS A 2 -19.69 -10.62 0.43
CA LYS A 2 -19.11 -9.29 0.70
C LYS A 2 -20.16 -8.17 0.74
N LYS A 3 -21.12 -8.17 -0.19
CA LYS A 3 -22.18 -7.15 -0.24
C LYS A 3 -23.06 -7.16 1.01
N ILE A 4 -23.38 -8.36 1.53
CA ILE A 4 -24.19 -8.49 2.76
C ILE A 4 -23.44 -7.97 3.95
N ILE A 5 -22.14 -8.30 4.08
CA ILE A 5 -21.30 -7.85 5.17
C ILE A 5 -21.17 -6.31 5.15
N VAL A 6 -20.88 -5.73 4.01
CA VAL A 6 -20.76 -4.27 3.85
C VAL A 6 -22.06 -3.56 4.17
N LYS A 7 -23.19 -4.07 3.68
CA LYS A 7 -24.51 -3.51 3.98
C LYS A 7 -24.85 -3.63 5.45
N SER A 8 -24.51 -4.76 6.10
CA SER A 8 -24.76 -4.95 7.53
C SER A 8 -23.94 -3.99 8.38
N ILE A 9 -22.67 -3.76 8.04
CA ILE A 9 -21.82 -2.79 8.71
C ILE A 9 -22.37 -1.38 8.51
N GLY A 10 -22.77 -1.03 7.28
CA GLY A 10 -23.38 0.28 6.99
C GLY A 10 -24.67 0.51 7.76
N PHE A 11 -25.54 -0.48 7.82
CA PHE A 11 -26.78 -0.40 8.59
C PHE A 11 -26.49 -0.21 10.09
N PHE A 12 -25.56 -0.98 10.64
CA PHE A 12 -25.16 -0.87 12.04
C PHE A 12 -24.61 0.53 12.35
N LEU A 13 -23.72 1.06 11.52
CA LEU A 13 -23.13 2.38 11.70
C LEU A 13 -24.18 3.49 11.58
N ASN A 14 -25.08 3.39 10.61
CA ASN A 14 -26.15 4.37 10.42
C ASN A 14 -27.13 4.37 11.60
N THR A 15 -27.49 3.18 12.10
CA THR A 15 -28.36 3.05 13.26
C THR A 15 -27.70 3.59 14.52
N SER A 16 -26.43 3.25 14.74
CA SER A 16 -25.64 3.72 15.89
C SER A 16 -25.47 5.24 15.86
N ALA A 17 -25.35 5.85 14.67
CA ALA A 17 -25.18 7.28 14.52
C ALA A 17 -26.40 8.08 15.02
N LEU A 18 -27.59 7.50 15.04
CA LEU A 18 -28.79 8.13 15.56
C LEU A 18 -28.75 8.29 17.08
N VAL A 19 -28.05 7.38 17.79
CA VAL A 19 -28.00 7.34 19.25
C VAL A 19 -26.66 7.86 19.78
N ALA A 20 -25.55 7.47 19.12
CA ALA A 20 -24.18 7.78 19.53
C ALA A 20 -23.34 8.17 18.31
N PRO A 21 -23.52 9.38 17.74
CA PRO A 21 -22.85 9.77 16.50
C PRO A 21 -21.32 9.82 16.61
N GLU A 22 -20.78 10.25 17.74
CA GLU A 22 -19.32 10.30 17.92
C GLU A 22 -18.71 8.91 17.97
N TRP A 23 -19.31 7.98 18.67
CA TRP A 23 -18.86 6.60 18.73
C TRP A 23 -18.91 5.93 17.37
N SER A 24 -20.00 6.13 16.63
CA SER A 24 -20.17 5.57 15.29
C SER A 24 -19.11 6.11 14.32
N ALA A 25 -18.82 7.41 14.37
CA ALA A 25 -17.79 8.04 13.54
C ALA A 25 -16.39 7.51 13.88
N ASP A 26 -16.06 7.37 15.17
CA ASP A 26 -14.76 6.83 15.60
C ASP A 26 -14.59 5.38 15.17
N TYR A 27 -15.62 4.56 15.32
CA TYR A 27 -15.59 3.17 14.88
C TYR A 27 -15.39 3.07 13.38
N ALA A 28 -16.14 3.86 12.60
CA ALA A 28 -16.01 3.90 11.15
C ALA A 28 -14.61 4.34 10.71
N PHE A 29 -14.06 5.38 11.35
CA PHE A 29 -12.72 5.88 11.05
C PHE A 29 -11.66 4.81 11.33
N ASN A 30 -11.73 4.15 12.49
CA ASN A 30 -10.79 3.09 12.83
C ASN A 30 -10.91 1.89 11.89
N LEU A 31 -12.11 1.52 11.48
CA LEU A 31 -12.35 0.43 10.56
C LEU A 31 -11.77 0.72 9.17
N LEU A 32 -12.00 1.93 8.65
CA LEU A 32 -11.47 2.37 7.37
C LEU A 32 -9.94 2.57 7.41
N GLY A 33 -9.41 2.94 8.57
CA GLY A 33 -7.98 3.15 8.75
C GLY A 33 -7.17 1.86 8.84
N ARG A 34 -7.80 0.71 8.97
CA ARG A 34 -7.09 -0.59 8.98
C ARG A 34 -6.63 -0.95 7.59
N VAL A 35 -5.33 -1.11 7.45
CA VAL A 35 -4.72 -1.50 6.18
C VAL A 35 -4.66 -3.03 6.12
N ARG A 36 -5.20 -3.59 5.04
CA ARG A 36 -5.00 -5.00 4.72
C ARG A 36 -3.75 -5.14 3.87
N ARG A 37 -2.84 -5.97 4.30
CA ARG A 37 -1.65 -6.25 3.49
C ARG A 37 -2.05 -7.09 2.29
N THR A 38 -1.67 -6.63 1.11
CA THR A 38 -1.82 -7.38 -0.12
C THR A 38 -0.70 -8.42 -0.20
N GLY A 39 -1.04 -9.67 -0.52
CA GLY A 39 -0.05 -10.72 -0.71
C GLY A 39 0.94 -10.38 -1.81
N ILE A 40 2.14 -10.97 -1.72
CA ILE A 40 3.19 -10.80 -2.73
C ILE A 40 3.26 -12.08 -3.56
N SER A 41 3.11 -11.95 -4.89
CA SER A 41 3.21 -13.07 -5.82
C SER A 41 4.65 -13.56 -5.94
N GLU A 42 4.84 -14.76 -6.51
CA GLU A 42 6.20 -15.28 -6.76
C GLU A 42 7.01 -14.35 -7.69
N LYS A 43 6.35 -13.79 -8.69
CA LYS A 43 6.97 -12.78 -9.56
C LYS A 43 7.36 -11.52 -8.78
N GLY A 44 6.50 -11.08 -7.87
CA GLY A 44 6.77 -9.95 -7.00
C GLY A 44 7.94 -10.19 -6.06
N LYS A 45 8.05 -11.40 -5.50
CA LYS A 45 9.19 -11.77 -4.64
C LYS A 45 10.51 -11.70 -5.41
N LYS A 46 10.54 -12.22 -6.64
CA LYS A 46 11.72 -12.13 -7.50
C LYS A 46 12.07 -10.69 -7.83
N PHE A 47 11.08 -9.88 -8.10
CA PHE A 47 11.23 -8.46 -8.38
C PHE A 47 11.90 -7.73 -7.20
N PHE A 48 11.41 -7.97 -5.99
CA PHE A 48 11.96 -7.36 -4.78
C PHE A 48 13.38 -7.86 -4.46
N LYS A 49 13.70 -9.11 -4.77
CA LYS A 49 15.07 -9.64 -4.57
C LYS A 49 16.12 -8.91 -5.40
N GLN A 50 15.73 -8.37 -6.54
CA GLN A 50 16.64 -7.60 -7.41
C GLN A 50 16.86 -6.18 -6.93
N ALA A 51 16.06 -5.72 -5.96
CA ALA A 51 16.11 -4.36 -5.45
C ALA A 51 17.06 -4.23 -4.27
N THR A 52 17.64 -3.04 -4.13
CA THR A 52 18.24 -2.61 -2.86
C THR A 52 17.14 -2.00 -2.02
N GLN A 53 17.01 -2.45 -0.78
CA GLN A 53 16.00 -1.93 0.14
C GLN A 53 16.61 -0.91 1.09
N HIS A 54 15.88 0.20 1.27
CA HIS A 54 16.22 1.23 2.24
C HIS A 54 15.04 1.40 3.20
N ASN A 55 15.28 1.26 4.49
CA ASN A 55 14.27 1.51 5.50
C ASN A 55 14.27 3.00 5.86
N ILE A 56 13.09 3.60 5.81
CA ILE A 56 12.87 5.00 6.18
C ILE A 56 12.15 5.01 7.52
N GLU A 57 12.85 5.43 8.56
CA GLU A 57 12.29 5.50 9.91
C GLU A 57 11.41 6.74 10.04
N LEU A 58 10.16 6.52 10.40
CA LEU A 58 9.20 7.55 10.78
C LEU A 58 8.97 7.46 12.29
N LYS A 59 8.31 8.45 12.88
CA LYS A 59 8.14 8.50 14.36
C LYS A 59 7.61 7.21 14.96
N GLN A 60 6.63 6.56 14.33
CA GLN A 60 5.98 5.35 14.85
C GLN A 60 5.91 4.23 13.83
N HIS A 61 6.45 4.44 12.64
CA HIS A 61 6.33 3.51 11.53
C HIS A 61 7.61 3.49 10.71
N THR A 62 7.77 2.43 9.94
CA THR A 62 8.86 2.30 8.97
C THR A 62 8.27 2.18 7.58
N ALA A 63 8.75 2.98 6.64
CA ALA A 63 8.47 2.81 5.22
C ALA A 63 9.66 2.11 4.55
N VAL A 64 9.41 1.39 3.48
CA VAL A 64 10.45 0.67 2.73
C VAL A 64 10.57 1.26 1.33
N LEU A 65 11.77 1.70 0.98
CA LEU A 65 12.09 2.19 -0.35
C LEU A 65 12.87 1.10 -1.10
N HIS A 66 12.33 0.67 -2.22
CA HIS A 66 13.00 -0.27 -3.10
C HIS A 66 13.69 0.50 -4.24
N GLN A 67 14.89 0.08 -4.59
CA GLN A 67 15.68 0.70 -5.65
C GLN A 67 16.17 -0.35 -6.64
N TRP A 68 15.91 -0.11 -7.92
CA TRP A 68 16.41 -0.93 -9.03
C TRP A 68 17.21 -0.05 -10.00
N GLY A 69 18.28 -0.63 -10.54
CA GLY A 69 19.12 0.08 -11.50
C GLY A 69 20.00 1.15 -10.88
N ASN A 70 20.78 1.82 -11.70
CA ASN A 70 21.72 2.84 -11.29
C ASN A 70 21.92 3.91 -12.39
N GLY A 71 20.93 4.08 -13.26
CA GLY A 71 20.99 5.06 -14.32
C GLY A 71 20.91 6.51 -13.83
N PRO A 72 21.27 7.48 -14.69
CA PRO A 72 21.29 8.89 -14.30
C PRO A 72 19.90 9.49 -14.12
N LYS A 73 18.89 8.96 -14.80
CA LYS A 73 17.51 9.41 -14.66
C LYS A 73 16.82 8.65 -13.55
N LYS A 74 16.05 9.34 -12.73
CA LYS A 74 15.39 8.77 -11.55
C LYS A 74 13.88 8.86 -11.68
N ILE A 75 13.19 7.77 -11.33
CA ILE A 75 11.73 7.70 -11.27
C ILE A 75 11.34 7.15 -9.92
N LEU A 76 10.36 7.79 -9.27
CA LEU A 76 9.75 7.33 -8.03
C LEU A 76 8.31 6.91 -8.30
N PHE A 77 7.98 5.65 -7.96
CA PHE A 77 6.61 5.15 -8.00
C PHE A 77 6.00 5.11 -6.61
N LEU A 78 4.79 5.57 -6.50
CA LEU A 78 4.00 5.53 -5.26
C LEU A 78 2.72 4.73 -5.51
N HIS A 79 2.44 3.76 -4.63
CA HIS A 79 1.23 2.97 -4.71
C HIS A 79 0.05 3.62 -4.00
N GLY A 80 -1.16 3.14 -4.28
CA GLY A 80 -2.37 3.57 -3.61
C GLY A 80 -2.69 2.77 -2.34
N TRP A 81 -3.84 3.04 -1.77
CA TRP A 81 -4.32 2.40 -0.54
C TRP A 81 -4.42 0.87 -0.71
N GLU A 82 -4.01 0.15 0.31
CA GLU A 82 -4.02 -1.32 0.34
C GLU A 82 -3.30 -1.97 -0.86
N SER A 83 -2.28 -1.32 -1.39
CA SER A 83 -1.43 -1.85 -2.46
C SER A 83 0.02 -1.98 -1.98
N ASN A 84 0.92 -2.31 -2.86
CA ASN A 84 2.37 -2.32 -2.59
C ASN A 84 3.15 -2.15 -3.89
N SER A 85 4.49 -2.12 -3.77
CA SER A 85 5.35 -1.80 -4.91
C SER A 85 5.46 -2.91 -5.95
N GLN A 86 4.97 -4.13 -5.69
CA GLN A 86 5.01 -5.19 -6.71
C GLN A 86 4.19 -4.84 -7.95
N ARG A 87 3.20 -3.97 -7.82
CA ARG A 87 2.37 -3.54 -8.95
C ARG A 87 3.16 -2.83 -10.04
N TRP A 88 4.35 -2.34 -9.71
CA TRP A 88 5.18 -1.59 -10.65
C TRP A 88 6.05 -2.47 -11.55
N LEU A 89 6.03 -3.80 -11.34
CA LEU A 89 6.83 -4.73 -12.12
C LEU A 89 6.65 -4.60 -13.64
N PRO A 90 5.41 -4.52 -14.20
CA PRO A 90 5.25 -4.35 -15.65
C PRO A 90 5.88 -3.06 -16.16
N TYR A 91 5.77 -1.99 -15.38
CA TYR A 91 6.34 -0.68 -15.74
C TYR A 91 7.87 -0.72 -15.67
N TYR A 92 8.43 -1.35 -14.65
CA TYR A 92 9.87 -1.54 -14.54
C TYR A 92 10.43 -2.31 -15.72
N ASN A 93 9.75 -3.36 -16.19
CA ASN A 93 10.17 -4.14 -17.34
C ASN A 93 10.28 -3.30 -18.63
N LEU A 94 9.45 -2.26 -18.74
CA LEU A 94 9.54 -1.31 -19.85
C LEU A 94 10.69 -0.31 -19.66
N LEU A 95 11.00 0.06 -18.42
CA LEU A 95 11.97 1.12 -18.12
C LEU A 95 13.41 0.62 -17.95
N LYS A 96 13.62 -0.65 -17.65
CA LYS A 96 14.96 -1.17 -17.32
C LYS A 96 15.96 -1.03 -18.48
N LYS A 97 15.49 -0.92 -19.72
CA LYS A 97 16.34 -0.72 -20.90
C LYS A 97 16.72 0.76 -21.10
N GLU A 98 16.08 1.67 -20.40
CA GLU A 98 16.20 3.12 -20.60
C GLU A 98 17.18 3.80 -19.63
N GLN A 99 17.98 3.04 -18.91
CA GLN A 99 18.98 3.55 -17.96
C GLN A 99 18.41 4.44 -16.85
N TYR A 100 17.28 4.05 -16.31
CA TYR A 100 16.69 4.70 -15.13
C TYR A 100 17.18 4.06 -13.84
N THR A 101 17.27 4.87 -12.79
CA THR A 101 17.19 4.38 -11.42
C THR A 101 15.70 4.46 -11.02
N VAL A 102 15.12 3.32 -10.69
CA VAL A 102 13.70 3.21 -10.34
C VAL A 102 13.57 3.04 -8.85
N TYR A 103 12.79 3.90 -8.23
CA TYR A 103 12.45 3.82 -6.82
C TYR A 103 10.96 3.51 -6.68
N ALA A 104 10.62 2.67 -5.72
CA ALA A 104 9.24 2.42 -5.35
C ALA A 104 9.12 2.39 -3.83
N LEU A 105 8.20 3.16 -3.29
CA LEU A 105 8.00 3.29 -1.86
C LEU A 105 6.81 2.43 -1.41
N ASP A 106 7.06 1.53 -0.45
CA ASP A 106 6.00 0.87 0.30
C ASP A 106 5.68 1.70 1.53
N ALA A 107 4.47 2.25 1.57
CA ALA A 107 3.99 3.02 2.71
C ALA A 107 3.89 2.13 3.96
N PRO A 108 3.95 2.72 5.17
CA PRO A 108 3.80 1.95 6.41
C PRO A 108 2.54 1.08 6.38
N GLY A 109 2.68 -0.19 6.77
CA GLY A 109 1.58 -1.16 6.78
C GLY A 109 1.22 -1.77 5.44
N HIS A 110 1.87 -1.38 4.35
CA HIS A 110 1.53 -1.81 2.97
C HIS A 110 2.51 -2.80 2.37
N GLY A 111 3.68 -2.93 2.89
CA GLY A 111 4.71 -3.81 2.33
C GLY A 111 4.99 -5.10 3.04
#